data_8336b693a149197bfff0a83324e72388
#
_entry.id   8336b693a149197bfff0a83324e72388
#
_cell.length_a   1.000
_cell.length_b   1.000
_cell.length_c   1.000
_cell.angle_alpha   90.00
_cell.angle_beta   90.00
_cell.angle_gamma   90.00
#
_symmetry.space_group_name_H-M   'P 1'
#
loop_
_entity.id
_entity.type
_entity.pdbx_description
1 polymer ?
#
loop_
_entity_poly.entity_id
_entity_poly.type
_entity_poly.pdbx_seq_one_letter_code
_entity_poly.pdbx_strand_id
1 'polypeptide(L)'
;VYRYNNFAHNTLSFNHKYQDVKGKAQIDGYSDQENNMYVISDLTPVYKDQVKSAKRAVSLVDKEYVVVEDVIEATKRFTMMTWTMVTPASAKIVADNVMLLEKDGKKLYIKVEGPKKVRWHISPAQSEFSYDSPNPGILIIGFDTDLELSAKQSIRVFLLPGENKNVTYKSVL
;
A
#
# COMPACT_ATOMS: atom_id res chain seq x y z
N VAL A 1 7.58 -20.17 -2.56
CA VAL A 1 6.24 -20.29 -3.11
C VAL A 1 5.67 -18.88 -3.27
N TYR A 2 5.30 -18.50 -4.50
CA TYR A 2 4.92 -17.16 -4.92
C TYR A 2 3.85 -16.51 -4.01
N ARG A 3 2.76 -17.23 -3.71
CA ARG A 3 1.61 -16.69 -2.96
C ARG A 3 1.83 -16.53 -1.45
N TYR A 4 2.95 -16.97 -0.91
CA TYR A 4 3.22 -16.91 0.53
C TYR A 4 4.18 -15.79 0.93
N ASN A 5 4.74 -15.04 -0.02
CA ASN A 5 5.64 -13.95 0.28
C ASN A 5 4.92 -12.59 0.20
N ASN A 6 5.50 -11.56 0.81
CA ASN A 6 4.93 -10.21 0.85
C ASN A 6 4.83 -9.52 -0.52
N PHE A 7 5.51 -9.99 -1.56
CA PHE A 7 5.46 -9.36 -2.89
C PHE A 7 4.15 -9.66 -3.64
N ALA A 8 3.42 -10.68 -3.22
CA ALA A 8 2.12 -11.05 -3.79
C ALA A 8 0.93 -10.67 -2.88
N HIS A 9 1.12 -9.73 -1.95
CA HIS A 9 0.11 -9.29 -1.01
C HIS A 9 -0.07 -7.77 -0.99
N ASN A 10 -1.21 -7.29 -0.44
CA ASN A 10 -1.53 -5.87 -0.26
C ASN A 10 -0.76 -5.30 0.93
N THR A 11 0.54 -5.14 0.80
CA THR A 11 1.42 -4.76 1.90
C THR A 11 2.61 -3.94 1.41
N LEU A 12 3.52 -3.63 2.33
CA LEU A 12 4.78 -2.97 2.03
C LEU A 12 5.90 -3.98 1.84
N SER A 13 6.93 -3.56 1.11
CA SER A 13 8.25 -4.16 1.17
C SER A 13 9.33 -3.07 1.14
N PHE A 14 10.49 -3.37 1.70
CA PHE A 14 11.63 -2.46 1.76
C PHE A 14 12.84 -3.09 1.10
N ASN A 15 13.45 -2.40 0.13
CA ASN A 15 14.62 -2.86 -0.62
C ASN A 15 14.47 -4.30 -1.16
N HIS A 16 13.26 -4.67 -1.63
CA HIS A 16 12.92 -6.01 -2.13
C HIS A 16 13.23 -7.14 -1.13
N LYS A 17 13.06 -6.91 0.17
CA LYS A 17 13.25 -7.93 1.19
C LYS A 17 11.93 -8.57 1.63
N TYR A 18 12.03 -9.81 2.06
CA TYR A 18 10.92 -10.51 2.70
C TYR A 18 10.64 -9.93 4.09
N GLN A 19 9.37 -10.02 4.49
CA GLN A 19 8.96 -9.79 5.88
C GLN A 19 9.57 -10.86 6.80
N ASP A 20 9.79 -10.52 8.08
CA ASP A 20 10.18 -11.50 9.08
C ASP A 20 9.02 -12.47 9.33
N VAL A 21 9.22 -13.74 9.01
CA VAL A 21 8.22 -14.81 9.19
C VAL A 21 7.82 -15.05 10.65
N LYS A 22 8.63 -14.61 11.60
CA LYS A 22 8.34 -14.65 13.04
C LYS A 22 7.75 -13.35 13.57
N GLY A 23 7.75 -12.30 12.74
CA GLY A 23 7.18 -11.01 13.08
C GLY A 23 5.67 -11.11 13.27
N LYS A 24 5.15 -10.38 14.25
CA LYS A 24 3.70 -10.29 14.50
C LYS A 24 3.28 -8.84 14.52
N ALA A 25 2.44 -8.46 13.57
CA ALA A 25 1.78 -7.16 13.59
C ALA A 25 0.68 -7.17 14.65
N GLN A 26 0.47 -6.02 15.30
CA GLN A 26 -0.57 -5.84 16.31
C GLN A 26 -1.49 -4.69 15.89
N ILE A 27 -2.75 -4.77 16.32
CA ILE A 27 -3.68 -3.65 16.21
C ILE A 27 -3.44 -2.76 17.43
N ASP A 28 -2.99 -1.53 17.19
CA ASP A 28 -2.71 -0.52 18.21
C ASP A 28 -3.95 0.31 18.58
N GLY A 29 -4.93 0.38 17.68
CA GLY A 29 -6.15 1.16 17.91
C GLY A 29 -7.14 1.01 16.77
N TYR A 30 -8.38 1.38 17.05
CA TYR A 30 -9.44 1.42 16.04
C TYR A 30 -10.55 2.39 16.45
N SER A 31 -11.40 2.76 15.49
CA SER A 31 -12.66 3.44 15.71
C SER A 31 -13.73 2.84 14.81
N ASP A 32 -14.91 2.64 15.34
CA ASP A 32 -16.12 2.20 14.63
C ASP A 32 -17.18 3.29 14.50
N GLN A 33 -16.82 4.54 14.87
CA GLN A 33 -17.71 5.67 14.72
C GLN A 33 -18.06 5.94 13.26
N GLU A 34 -19.33 6.16 12.98
CA GLU A 34 -19.91 6.15 11.63
C GLU A 34 -19.16 6.98 10.58
N ASN A 35 -18.64 8.15 10.97
CA ASN A 35 -17.91 9.05 10.05
C ASN A 35 -16.39 9.01 10.23
N ASN A 36 -15.90 8.10 11.07
CA ASN A 36 -14.46 8.00 11.38
C ASN A 36 -14.09 6.55 11.72
N MET A 37 -14.32 5.67 10.79
CA MET A 37 -13.94 4.26 10.93
C MET A 37 -12.48 4.08 10.55
N TYR A 38 -11.68 3.52 11.44
CA TYR A 38 -10.29 3.19 11.12
C TYR A 38 -9.76 2.05 11.96
N VAL A 39 -8.68 1.45 11.47
CA VAL A 39 -7.83 0.54 12.22
C VAL A 39 -6.37 0.96 12.07
N ILE A 40 -5.61 0.90 13.16
CA ILE A 40 -4.17 1.18 13.21
C ILE A 40 -3.44 -0.11 13.56
N SER A 41 -2.40 -0.42 12.79
CA SER A 41 -1.54 -1.57 13.01
C SER A 41 -0.07 -1.15 13.12
N ASP A 42 0.64 -1.68 14.12
CA ASP A 42 2.09 -1.60 14.18
C ASP A 42 2.69 -2.74 13.35
N LEU A 43 3.31 -2.39 12.25
CA LEU A 43 3.98 -3.31 11.33
C LEU A 43 5.48 -3.43 11.61
N THR A 44 6.02 -2.68 12.57
CA THR A 44 7.46 -2.66 12.87
C THR A 44 8.03 -4.05 13.10
N PRO A 45 7.38 -4.96 13.87
CA PRO A 45 7.93 -6.29 14.11
C PRO A 45 8.08 -7.16 12.86
N VAL A 46 7.23 -6.96 11.84
CA VAL A 46 7.33 -7.74 10.59
C VAL A 46 8.38 -7.18 9.62
N TYR A 47 8.86 -5.97 9.88
CA TYR A 47 9.96 -5.32 9.13
C TYR A 47 11.21 -5.10 9.96
N LYS A 48 11.42 -5.97 10.95
CA LYS A 48 12.60 -5.95 11.83
C LYS A 48 13.89 -5.82 11.00
N ASP A 49 14.81 -4.97 11.44
CA ASP A 49 16.11 -4.68 10.81
C ASP A 49 16.03 -4.07 9.39
N GLN A 50 14.84 -3.75 8.91
CA GLN A 50 14.64 -3.09 7.61
C GLN A 50 14.34 -1.61 7.76
N VAL A 51 13.47 -1.26 8.71
CA VAL A 51 13.11 0.12 9.07
C VAL A 51 13.11 0.29 10.59
N LYS A 52 13.18 1.52 11.07
CA LYS A 52 13.10 1.81 12.48
C LYS A 52 11.69 1.69 13.02
N SER A 53 10.70 2.13 12.24
CA SER A 53 9.29 1.95 12.53
C SER A 53 8.46 1.95 11.25
N ALA A 54 7.35 1.20 11.29
CA ALA A 54 6.33 1.18 10.25
C ALA A 54 4.96 1.02 10.90
N LYS A 55 4.10 2.01 10.74
CA LYS A 55 2.69 1.96 11.19
C LYS A 55 1.78 2.18 10.02
N ARG A 56 0.68 1.43 9.97
CA ARG A 56 -0.36 1.57 8.95
C ARG A 56 -1.69 1.86 9.60
N ALA A 57 -2.38 2.85 9.06
CA ALA A 57 -3.79 3.06 9.30
C ALA A 57 -4.59 2.78 8.02
N VAL A 58 -5.75 2.16 8.17
CA VAL A 58 -6.75 2.04 7.10
C VAL A 58 -8.01 2.72 7.62
N SER A 59 -8.45 3.75 6.91
CA SER A 59 -9.60 4.57 7.30
C SER A 59 -10.68 4.52 6.21
N LEU A 60 -11.94 4.33 6.62
CA LEU A 60 -13.11 4.57 5.77
C LEU A 60 -13.67 5.94 6.15
N VAL A 61 -13.51 6.91 5.27
CA VAL A 61 -13.87 8.30 5.51
C VAL A 61 -15.26 8.58 4.96
N ASP A 62 -16.16 9.05 5.81
CA ASP A 62 -17.55 9.43 5.49
C ASP A 62 -18.33 8.34 4.71
N LYS A 63 -17.90 7.08 4.81
CA LYS A 63 -18.40 5.94 4.01
C LYS A 63 -18.26 6.12 2.49
N GLU A 64 -17.44 7.05 2.05
CA GLU A 64 -17.28 7.38 0.62
C GLU A 64 -15.98 6.86 0.01
N TYR A 65 -14.86 6.91 0.75
CA TYR A 65 -13.56 6.51 0.23
C TYR A 65 -12.67 5.94 1.34
N VAL A 66 -11.67 5.20 0.91
CA VAL A 66 -10.69 4.59 1.82
C VAL A 66 -9.35 5.32 1.72
N VAL A 67 -8.71 5.52 2.86
CA VAL A 67 -7.31 5.98 2.93
C VAL A 67 -6.46 4.92 3.61
N VAL A 68 -5.39 4.52 2.95
CA VAL A 68 -4.31 3.74 3.55
C VAL A 68 -3.16 4.69 3.82
N GLU A 69 -2.90 4.97 5.10
CA GLU A 69 -1.79 5.82 5.52
C GLU A 69 -0.69 4.97 6.14
N ASP A 70 0.52 5.10 5.62
CA ASP A 70 1.71 4.47 6.15
C ASP A 70 2.66 5.53 6.69
N VAL A 71 3.04 5.43 7.97
CA VAL A 71 4.06 6.28 8.60
C VAL A 71 5.31 5.45 8.84
N ILE A 72 6.38 5.78 8.14
CA ILE A 72 7.62 5.02 8.11
C ILE A 72 8.78 5.88 8.57
N GLU A 73 9.68 5.32 9.37
CA GLU A 73 10.98 5.90 9.72
C GLU A 73 12.09 4.95 9.24
N ALA A 74 12.86 5.40 8.26
CA ALA A 74 13.96 4.62 7.68
C ALA A 74 15.19 4.61 8.61
N THR A 75 15.93 3.50 8.65
CA THR A 75 17.18 3.36 9.41
C THR A 75 18.43 3.64 8.58
N LYS A 76 18.32 3.57 7.25
CA LYS A 76 19.45 3.66 6.32
C LYS A 76 19.14 4.64 5.20
N ARG A 77 20.20 5.26 4.66
CA ARG A 77 20.13 5.96 3.38
C ARG A 77 19.75 4.97 2.27
N PHE A 78 19.04 5.45 1.25
CA PHE A 78 18.62 4.62 0.10
C PHE A 78 17.70 3.47 0.50
N THR A 79 16.78 3.72 1.42
CA THR A 79 15.68 2.79 1.69
C THR A 79 14.57 3.03 0.66
N MET A 80 14.37 2.08 -0.22
CA MET A 80 13.24 2.08 -1.16
C MET A 80 12.06 1.37 -0.49
N MET A 81 10.89 2.01 -0.52
CA MET A 81 9.63 1.41 -0.12
C MET A 81 8.83 1.06 -1.37
N THR A 82 8.30 -0.15 -1.41
CA THR A 82 7.30 -0.59 -2.39
C THR A 82 5.96 -0.76 -1.69
N TRP A 83 4.94 -0.08 -2.19
CA TRP A 83 3.53 -0.29 -1.82
C TRP A 83 2.86 -1.13 -2.90
N THR A 84 2.18 -2.19 -2.50
CA THR A 84 1.61 -3.19 -3.42
C THR A 84 0.15 -3.44 -3.14
N MET A 85 -0.63 -3.63 -4.21
CA MET A 85 -2.02 -4.10 -4.19
C MET A 85 -2.27 -5.11 -5.31
N VAL A 86 -3.02 -6.17 -4.99
CA VAL A 86 -3.43 -7.21 -5.94
C VAL A 86 -4.87 -6.91 -6.38
N THR A 87 -5.13 -6.97 -7.68
CA THR A 87 -6.46 -6.63 -8.22
C THR A 87 -6.81 -7.45 -9.46
N PRO A 88 -8.09 -7.84 -9.65
CA PRO A 88 -8.61 -8.37 -10.90
C PRO A 88 -9.07 -7.27 -11.88
N ALA A 89 -8.93 -5.99 -11.53
CA ALA A 89 -9.29 -4.88 -12.39
C ALA A 89 -8.20 -4.60 -13.43
N SER A 90 -8.54 -4.03 -14.57
CA SER A 90 -7.57 -3.40 -15.46
C SER A 90 -6.99 -2.15 -14.79
N ALA A 91 -5.74 -1.83 -15.09
CA ALA A 91 -5.03 -0.74 -14.47
C ALA A 91 -4.37 0.17 -15.51
N LYS A 92 -4.46 1.49 -15.31
CA LYS A 92 -3.87 2.50 -16.17
C LYS A 92 -3.35 3.67 -15.35
N ILE A 93 -2.10 4.08 -15.60
CA ILE A 93 -1.53 5.31 -15.02
C ILE A 93 -2.14 6.49 -15.77
N VAL A 94 -2.78 7.40 -15.04
CA VAL A 94 -3.48 8.56 -15.61
C VAL A 94 -2.86 9.91 -15.22
N ALA A 95 -2.02 9.92 -14.18
CA ALA A 95 -1.17 11.04 -13.79
C ALA A 95 0.04 10.54 -13.01
N ASP A 96 1.01 11.39 -12.71
CA ASP A 96 2.25 11.02 -11.99
C ASP A 96 1.98 10.32 -10.66
N ASN A 97 0.91 10.71 -9.97
CA ASN A 97 0.52 10.17 -8.68
C ASN A 97 -0.89 9.54 -8.68
N VAL A 98 -1.46 9.23 -9.86
CA VAL A 98 -2.82 8.66 -9.99
C VAL A 98 -2.85 7.48 -10.94
N MET A 99 -3.41 6.38 -10.48
CA MET A 99 -3.74 5.19 -11.27
C MET A 99 -5.26 5.00 -11.29
N LEU A 100 -5.80 4.65 -12.45
CA LEU A 100 -7.20 4.26 -12.63
C LEU A 100 -7.31 2.74 -12.72
N LEU A 101 -8.20 2.16 -11.93
CA LEU A 101 -8.65 0.79 -12.03
C LEU A 101 -10.08 0.73 -12.58
N GLU A 102 -10.33 -0.21 -13.48
CA GLU A 102 -11.65 -0.43 -14.04
C GLU A 102 -12.02 -1.91 -14.04
N LYS A 103 -13.22 -2.20 -13.54
CA LYS A 103 -13.80 -3.55 -13.55
C LYS A 103 -15.33 -3.47 -13.58
N ASP A 104 -15.96 -4.24 -14.48
CA ASP A 104 -17.42 -4.36 -14.57
C ASP A 104 -18.13 -2.98 -14.68
N GLY A 105 -17.56 -2.06 -15.47
CA GLY A 105 -18.07 -0.69 -15.67
C GLY A 105 -17.85 0.25 -14.47
N LYS A 106 -17.22 -0.20 -13.40
CA LYS A 106 -16.91 0.61 -12.22
C LYS A 106 -15.47 1.10 -12.26
N LYS A 107 -15.24 2.29 -11.70
CA LYS A 107 -13.93 2.96 -11.63
C LYS A 107 -13.49 3.13 -10.19
N LEU A 108 -12.20 2.93 -9.95
CA LEU A 108 -11.53 3.25 -8.70
C LEU A 108 -10.24 3.99 -9.02
N TYR A 109 -10.09 5.20 -8.50
CA TYR A 109 -8.84 5.95 -8.63
C TYR A 109 -7.98 5.73 -7.40
N ILE A 110 -6.71 5.42 -7.63
CA ILE A 110 -5.68 5.33 -6.60
C ILE A 110 -4.83 6.59 -6.70
N LYS A 111 -4.93 7.47 -5.71
CA LYS A 111 -4.16 8.71 -5.64
C LYS A 111 -3.15 8.62 -4.50
N VAL A 112 -1.89 8.96 -4.77
CA VAL A 112 -0.80 8.91 -3.79
C VAL A 112 -0.40 10.32 -3.40
N GLU A 113 -0.27 10.55 -2.08
CA GLU A 113 0.23 11.80 -1.50
C GLU A 113 1.33 11.53 -0.48
N GLY A 114 2.25 12.46 -0.33
CA GLY A 114 3.39 12.40 0.60
C GLY A 114 4.74 12.15 -0.05
N PRO A 115 4.91 11.11 -0.90
CA PRO A 115 6.18 10.87 -1.57
C PRO A 115 6.58 12.00 -2.52
N LYS A 116 7.88 12.31 -2.59
CA LYS A 116 8.43 13.25 -3.59
C LYS A 116 8.33 12.72 -5.01
N LYS A 117 8.40 11.39 -5.17
CA LYS A 117 8.33 10.70 -6.45
C LYS A 117 7.61 9.38 -6.31
N VAL A 118 6.68 9.12 -7.20
CA VAL A 118 5.94 7.87 -7.33
C VAL A 118 6.39 7.18 -8.61
N ARG A 119 6.93 5.97 -8.50
CA ARG A 119 7.32 5.14 -9.65
C ARG A 119 6.36 3.98 -9.73
N TRP A 120 5.33 4.12 -10.55
CA TRP A 120 4.30 3.10 -10.73
C TRP A 120 4.81 1.83 -11.40
N HIS A 121 4.25 0.69 -11.01
CA HIS A 121 4.40 -0.58 -11.70
C HIS A 121 3.05 -1.30 -11.81
N ILE A 122 2.89 -2.05 -12.89
CA ILE A 122 1.74 -2.91 -13.19
C ILE A 122 2.32 -4.20 -13.77
N SER A 123 2.05 -5.34 -13.17
CA SER A 123 2.52 -6.63 -13.64
C SER A 123 1.47 -7.73 -13.43
N PRO A 124 1.47 -8.80 -14.25
CA PRO A 124 0.68 -9.98 -13.96
C PRO A 124 1.05 -10.59 -12.60
N ALA A 125 0.05 -11.00 -11.84
CA ALA A 125 0.24 -11.71 -10.56
C ALA A 125 0.57 -13.19 -10.81
N GLN A 126 1.63 -13.47 -11.55
CA GLN A 126 2.05 -14.81 -11.93
C GLN A 126 3.43 -15.13 -11.39
N SER A 127 3.61 -16.38 -10.98
CA SER A 127 4.93 -16.91 -10.65
C SER A 127 5.75 -17.20 -11.92
N GLU A 128 7.05 -17.03 -11.83
CA GLU A 128 8.01 -17.46 -12.85
C GLU A 128 8.19 -18.99 -12.89
N PHE A 129 7.66 -19.67 -11.88
CA PHE A 129 7.83 -21.12 -11.72
C PHE A 129 6.60 -21.89 -12.19
N SER A 130 6.81 -22.88 -13.07
CA SER A 130 5.75 -23.70 -13.65
C SER A 130 5.00 -24.59 -12.65
N TYR A 131 5.58 -24.83 -11.48
CA TYR A 131 4.94 -25.61 -10.41
C TYR A 131 3.96 -24.80 -9.54
N ASP A 132 3.97 -23.48 -9.66
CA ASP A 132 2.97 -22.64 -8.98
C ASP A 132 1.66 -22.60 -9.78
N SER A 133 0.54 -22.58 -9.07
CA SER A 133 -0.77 -22.48 -9.72
C SER A 133 -0.91 -21.17 -10.49
N PRO A 134 -1.44 -21.19 -11.72
CA PRO A 134 -1.68 -19.98 -12.50
C PRO A 134 -2.68 -19.05 -11.81
N ASN A 135 -2.54 -17.76 -12.06
CA ASN A 135 -3.40 -16.72 -11.51
C ASN A 135 -3.87 -15.75 -12.63
N PRO A 136 -4.61 -16.28 -13.62
CA PRO A 136 -4.96 -15.51 -14.81
C PRO A 136 -5.88 -14.32 -14.48
N GLY A 137 -5.63 -13.20 -15.16
CA GLY A 137 -6.46 -11.98 -15.01
C GLY A 137 -6.25 -11.21 -13.73
N ILE A 138 -5.29 -11.60 -12.90
CA ILE A 138 -4.94 -10.86 -11.68
C ILE A 138 -3.66 -10.04 -11.92
N LEU A 139 -3.67 -8.79 -11.50
CA LEU A 139 -2.52 -7.89 -11.55
C LEU A 139 -1.97 -7.62 -10.15
N ILE A 140 -0.66 -7.41 -10.09
CA ILE A 140 0.01 -6.72 -8.99
C ILE A 140 0.27 -5.30 -9.47
N ILE A 141 -0.30 -4.35 -8.78
CA ILE A 141 -0.09 -2.92 -9.01
C ILE A 141 0.58 -2.32 -7.79
N GLY A 142 1.26 -1.22 -7.99
CA GLY A 142 1.86 -0.50 -6.86
C GLY A 142 2.82 0.57 -7.32
N PHE A 143 3.60 1.04 -6.38
CA PHE A 143 4.63 2.03 -6.65
C PHE A 143 5.82 1.88 -5.71
N ASP A 144 6.95 2.32 -6.22
CA ASP A 144 8.18 2.52 -5.45
C ASP A 144 8.37 3.98 -5.12
N THR A 145 8.89 4.26 -3.93
CA THR A 145 9.37 5.58 -3.52
C THR A 145 10.59 5.45 -2.64
N ASP A 146 11.46 6.46 -2.66
CA ASP A 146 12.65 6.50 -1.82
C ASP A 146 12.33 7.24 -0.52
N LEU A 147 12.70 6.63 0.60
CA LEU A 147 12.51 7.18 1.93
C LEU A 147 13.71 8.02 2.36
N GLU A 148 13.45 9.13 3.03
CA GLU A 148 14.47 9.96 3.63
C GLU A 148 14.94 9.37 4.97
N LEU A 149 16.25 9.46 5.24
CA LEU A 149 16.82 9.00 6.50
C LEU A 149 16.37 9.89 7.65
N SER A 150 16.08 9.26 8.80
CA SER A 150 15.86 9.91 10.10
C SER A 150 14.66 10.87 10.17
N ALA A 151 13.73 10.77 9.21
CA ALA A 151 12.45 11.48 9.26
C ALA A 151 11.30 10.48 9.22
N LYS A 152 10.27 10.70 10.01
CA LYS A 152 8.99 10.02 9.83
C LYS A 152 8.33 10.58 8.58
N GLN A 153 7.97 9.69 7.67
CA GLN A 153 7.34 10.05 6.42
C GLN A 153 5.95 9.44 6.36
N SER A 154 4.95 10.25 6.08
CA SER A 154 3.58 9.80 5.85
C SER A 154 3.35 9.63 4.36
N ILE A 155 2.97 8.43 3.96
CA ILE A 155 2.56 8.06 2.62
C ILE A 155 1.08 7.75 2.67
N ARG A 156 0.26 8.44 1.89
CA ARG A 156 -1.19 8.27 1.86
C ARG A 156 -1.63 7.78 0.50
N VAL A 157 -2.37 6.70 0.50
CA VAL A 157 -3.00 6.14 -0.69
C VAL A 157 -4.50 6.26 -0.53
N PHE A 158 -5.11 7.11 -1.35
CA PHE A 158 -6.55 7.32 -1.42
C PHE A 158 -7.14 6.37 -2.45
N LEU A 159 -8.14 5.61 -2.06
CA LEU A 159 -8.94 4.77 -2.92
C LEU A 159 -10.29 5.47 -3.14
N LEU A 160 -10.44 6.12 -4.31
CA LEU A 160 -11.55 7.01 -4.63
C LEU A 160 -12.49 6.34 -5.64
N PRO A 161 -13.68 5.86 -5.21
CA PRO A 161 -14.66 5.28 -6.12
C PRO A 161 -15.25 6.32 -7.07
N GLY A 162 -15.43 5.95 -8.33
CA GLY A 162 -16.15 6.70 -9.35
C GLY A 162 -15.33 7.79 -10.03
N GLU A 163 -14.75 8.71 -9.29
CA GLU A 163 -14.04 9.88 -9.84
C GLU A 163 -12.77 10.24 -9.06
N ASN A 164 -11.81 10.84 -9.76
CA ASN A 164 -10.61 11.42 -9.15
C ASN A 164 -10.96 12.82 -8.60
N LYS A 165 -11.37 12.87 -7.35
CA LYS A 165 -11.75 14.12 -6.66
C LYS A 165 -10.72 14.53 -5.61
N ASN A 166 -10.70 15.80 -5.28
CA ASN A 166 -9.96 16.28 -4.12
C ASN A 166 -10.76 15.99 -2.86
N VAL A 167 -10.10 15.35 -1.90
CA VAL A 167 -10.68 14.98 -0.61
C VAL A 167 -9.77 15.46 0.51
N THR A 168 -10.34 15.64 1.69
CA THR A 168 -9.58 15.99 2.90
C THR A 168 -9.47 14.77 3.79
N TYR A 169 -8.29 14.58 4.38
CA TYR A 169 -8.05 13.51 5.34
C TYR A 169 -7.27 14.04 6.52
N LYS A 170 -7.77 13.77 7.72
CA LYS A 170 -7.05 14.04 8.97
C LYS A 170 -6.39 12.74 9.41
N SER A 171 -5.07 12.74 9.51
CA SER A 171 -4.31 11.58 9.99
C SER A 171 -4.78 11.11 11.36
N VAL A 172 -4.81 9.79 11.52
CA VAL A 172 -5.09 9.09 12.79
C VAL A 172 -3.83 8.46 13.38
N LEU A 173 -2.66 8.60 12.70
CA LEU A 173 -1.32 8.17 13.13
C LEU A 173 -0.53 9.31 13.78
#